data_4bf2390d6c0c12562f5f8306dd8de111
#
_entry.id   4bf2390d6c0c12562f5f8306dd8de111
#
_cell.length_a   1.000
_cell.length_b   1.000
_cell.length_c   1.000
_cell.angle_alpha   90.00
_cell.angle_beta   90.00
_cell.angle_gamma   90.00
#
_symmetry.space_group_name_H-M   'P 1'
#
loop_
_entity.id
_entity.type
_entity.pdbx_description
1 polymer ?
#
loop_
_entity_poly.entity_id
_entity_poly.type
_entity_poly.pdbx_seq_one_letter_code
_entity_poly.pdbx_strand_id
1 'polypeptide(L)'
;MSLLSWSPGACDMNLNFQQSISRDNLWITKKEHELLVRGEFPRGLQNRMARFHLVDNTRGEPPMWRSKELREVDFKLDQDRVSGKAKLSTESGDRTFDAQLSGTVETDGEKVTSFDLVAQGDFKGEGRYTRDAPKGKFPLAILFTLADGSDIADKIPPQGSRGWLEGYLNVE
;
A
#
# COMPACT_ATOMS: atom_id res chain seq x y z
N MET A 1 5.00 10.32 -1.02
CA MET A 1 4.63 9.29 -2.01
C MET A 1 3.12 9.26 -2.15
N SER A 2 2.65 9.23 -3.38
CA SER A 2 1.23 9.00 -3.70
C SER A 2 0.95 7.52 -3.88
N LEU A 3 -0.26 7.12 -3.57
CA LEU A 3 -0.73 5.75 -3.68
C LEU A 3 -2.07 5.76 -4.37
N LEU A 4 -2.17 4.98 -5.43
CA LEU A 4 -3.42 4.74 -6.16
C LEU A 4 -3.81 3.27 -6.00
N SER A 5 -5.02 3.03 -5.54
CA SER A 5 -5.61 1.70 -5.46
C SER A 5 -6.67 1.55 -6.55
N TRP A 6 -6.62 0.45 -7.27
CA TRP A 6 -7.60 0.10 -8.28
C TRP A 6 -8.14 -1.30 -8.04
N SER A 7 -9.45 -1.44 -8.19
CA SER A 7 -10.16 -2.71 -8.16
C SER A 7 -11.19 -2.70 -9.28
N PRO A 8 -11.36 -3.78 -10.04
CA PRO A 8 -12.49 -3.89 -10.94
C PRO A 8 -13.77 -3.84 -10.13
N GLY A 9 -14.65 -2.91 -10.50
CA GLY A 9 -15.95 -2.77 -9.87
C GLY A 9 -16.76 -4.06 -9.99
N ALA A 10 -17.46 -4.41 -8.94
CA ALA A 10 -18.43 -5.47 -9.00
C ALA A 10 -19.59 -5.04 -9.88
N CYS A 11 -19.73 -5.71 -11.01
CA CYS A 11 -20.93 -5.91 -11.80
C CYS A 11 -21.89 -4.73 -12.03
N ASP A 12 -22.01 -4.37 -13.28
CA ASP A 12 -23.15 -3.83 -14.08
C ASP A 12 -24.05 -2.69 -13.56
N MET A 13 -23.97 -2.23 -12.34
CA MET A 13 -24.97 -1.29 -11.84
C MET A 13 -24.53 0.15 -11.63
N ASN A 14 -23.22 0.44 -11.68
CA ASN A 14 -22.79 1.83 -11.55
C ASN A 14 -21.40 2.05 -12.17
N LEU A 15 -21.35 2.66 -13.34
CA LEU A 15 -20.10 3.05 -14.04
C LEU A 15 -19.14 3.84 -13.14
N ASN A 16 -19.67 4.55 -12.13
CA ASN A 16 -18.87 5.30 -11.17
C ASN A 16 -18.07 4.40 -10.20
N PHE A 17 -18.52 3.17 -9.95
CA PHE A 17 -17.79 2.21 -9.12
C PHE A 17 -16.84 1.32 -9.94
N GLN A 18 -17.04 1.20 -11.24
CA GLN A 18 -16.16 0.41 -12.12
C GLN A 18 -14.79 1.06 -12.35
N GLN A 19 -14.66 2.34 -11.99
CA GLN A 19 -13.42 3.11 -12.11
C GLN A 19 -13.02 3.72 -10.77
N SER A 20 -13.29 3.05 -9.67
CA SER A 20 -12.93 3.56 -8.34
C SER A 20 -11.43 3.59 -8.19
N ILE A 21 -10.87 4.78 -8.35
CA ILE A 21 -9.49 5.08 -8.01
C ILE A 21 -9.51 5.85 -6.69
N SER A 22 -8.81 5.33 -5.71
CA SER A 22 -8.61 6.02 -4.44
C SER A 22 -7.15 6.38 -4.27
N ARG A 23 -6.88 7.47 -3.58
CA ARG A 23 -5.54 7.97 -3.28
C ARG A 23 -5.34 8.08 -1.78
N ASP A 24 -4.18 7.67 -1.31
CA ASP A 24 -3.66 7.90 0.02
C ASP A 24 -2.19 8.32 -0.07
N ASN A 25 -1.59 8.82 0.99
CA ASN A 25 -0.18 9.15 1.03
C ASN A 25 0.58 8.14 1.89
N LEU A 26 1.77 7.75 1.44
CA LEU A 26 2.73 6.99 2.22
C LEU A 26 3.83 7.95 2.69
N TRP A 27 3.97 8.10 4.00
CA TRP A 27 5.08 8.85 4.60
C TRP A 27 6.21 7.92 4.96
N ILE A 28 7.42 8.36 4.68
CA ILE A 28 8.66 7.69 5.06
C ILE A 28 9.46 8.57 6.01
N THR A 29 10.19 7.94 6.91
CA THR A 29 11.10 8.65 7.83
C THR A 29 12.40 9.01 7.11
N LYS A 30 13.14 9.98 7.65
CA LYS A 30 14.47 10.32 7.15
C LYS A 30 15.40 9.10 7.11
N LYS A 31 15.38 8.28 8.17
CA LYS A 31 16.19 7.07 8.25
C LYS A 31 15.85 6.05 7.15
N GLU A 32 14.57 5.87 6.86
CA GLU A 32 14.13 4.98 5.79
C GLU A 32 14.54 5.49 4.41
N HIS A 33 14.44 6.80 4.19
CA HIS A 33 14.94 7.43 2.97
C HIS A 33 16.45 7.20 2.79
N GLU A 34 17.25 7.39 3.85
CA GLU A 34 18.70 7.14 3.82
C GLU A 34 19.03 5.68 3.52
N LEU A 35 18.22 4.72 3.98
CA LEU A 35 18.39 3.30 3.66
C LEU A 35 18.05 3.00 2.20
N LEU A 36 16.96 3.57 1.68
CA LEU A 36 16.62 3.44 0.25
C LEU A 36 17.73 3.97 -0.66
N VAL A 37 18.33 5.13 -0.32
CA VAL A 37 19.46 5.69 -1.06
C VAL A 37 20.67 4.77 -1.06
N ARG A 38 20.85 3.96 0.00
CA ARG A 38 21.92 2.93 0.07
C ARG A 38 21.58 1.61 -0.61
N GLY A 39 20.41 1.51 -1.25
CA GLY A 39 19.96 0.27 -1.89
C GLY A 39 19.35 -0.75 -0.94
N GLU A 40 18.90 -0.32 0.24
CA GLU A 40 18.24 -1.17 1.21
C GLU A 40 16.74 -0.85 1.28
N PHE A 41 15.87 -1.86 1.21
CA PHE A 41 14.43 -1.67 1.44
C PHE A 41 14.10 -1.83 2.93
N PRO A 42 13.82 -0.74 3.67
CA PRO A 42 13.73 -0.79 5.13
C PRO A 42 12.58 -1.67 5.64
N ARG A 43 12.83 -2.49 6.64
CA ARG A 43 11.81 -3.38 7.21
C ARG A 43 10.60 -2.62 7.76
N GLY A 44 10.82 -1.50 8.45
CA GLY A 44 9.74 -0.64 8.95
C GLY A 44 8.86 -0.11 7.81
N LEU A 45 9.46 0.28 6.67
CA LEU A 45 8.73 0.71 5.49
C LEU A 45 7.91 -0.45 4.88
N GLN A 46 8.50 -1.66 4.78
CA GLN A 46 7.78 -2.85 4.31
C GLN A 46 6.53 -3.13 5.16
N ASN A 47 6.70 -3.15 6.47
CA ASN A 47 5.60 -3.39 7.40
C ASN A 47 4.55 -2.28 7.35
N ARG A 48 4.97 -1.02 7.22
CA ARG A 48 4.05 0.13 7.06
C ARG A 48 3.25 0.03 5.78
N MET A 49 3.90 -0.24 4.65
CA MET A 49 3.22 -0.47 3.37
C MET A 49 2.20 -1.60 3.51
N ALA A 50 2.63 -2.76 4.02
CA ALA A 50 1.74 -3.91 4.18
C ALA A 50 0.56 -3.61 5.10
N ARG A 51 0.80 -2.98 6.25
CA ARG A 51 -0.21 -2.79 7.30
C ARG A 51 -1.26 -1.74 6.95
N PHE A 52 -0.84 -0.62 6.36
CA PHE A 52 -1.68 0.55 6.21
C PHE A 52 -2.09 0.82 4.77
N HIS A 53 -1.33 0.31 3.79
CA HIS A 53 -1.53 0.67 2.39
C HIS A 53 -1.88 -0.51 1.48
N LEU A 54 -1.55 -1.76 1.85
CA LEU A 54 -2.03 -2.92 1.11
C LEU A 54 -3.46 -3.27 1.54
N VAL A 55 -4.38 -2.33 1.35
CA VAL A 55 -5.78 -2.37 1.73
C VAL A 55 -6.65 -1.88 0.59
N ASP A 56 -7.90 -2.32 0.54
CA ASP A 56 -8.83 -1.87 -0.49
C ASP A 56 -9.49 -0.55 -0.10
N ASN A 57 -8.95 0.54 -0.58
CA ASN A 57 -9.48 1.90 -0.40
C ASN A 57 -10.57 2.28 -1.40
N THR A 58 -10.88 1.43 -2.38
CA THR A 58 -11.75 1.82 -3.51
C THR A 58 -13.21 1.94 -3.14
N ARG A 59 -13.61 1.41 -1.98
CA ARG A 59 -15.02 1.30 -1.55
C ARG A 59 -15.30 1.93 -0.20
N GLY A 60 -14.41 2.74 0.30
CA GLY A 60 -14.56 3.43 1.59
C GLY A 60 -13.32 3.31 2.46
N GLU A 61 -13.43 3.54 3.76
CA GLU A 61 -12.33 3.48 4.69
C GLU A 61 -12.04 2.01 5.12
N PRO A 62 -10.96 1.38 4.62
CA PRO A 62 -10.65 0.01 4.97
C PRO A 62 -10.04 -0.07 6.36
N PRO A 63 -10.26 -1.15 7.10
CA PRO A 63 -9.49 -1.41 8.29
C PRO A 63 -8.05 -1.75 7.93
N MET A 64 -7.09 -1.18 8.65
CA MET A 64 -5.69 -1.57 8.55
C MET A 64 -5.49 -3.04 8.98
N TRP A 65 -4.40 -3.65 8.56
CA TRP A 65 -3.99 -4.96 9.06
C TRP A 65 -3.35 -4.83 10.45
N ARG A 66 -3.63 -5.78 11.32
CA ARG A 66 -2.90 -5.90 12.59
C ARG A 66 -1.55 -6.55 12.32
N SER A 67 -0.55 -6.30 13.17
CA SER A 67 0.78 -6.91 13.00
C SER A 67 0.73 -8.44 12.88
N LYS A 68 -0.12 -9.11 13.65
CA LYS A 68 -0.33 -10.57 13.58
C LYS A 68 -1.02 -11.07 12.30
N GLU A 69 -1.57 -10.17 11.49
CA GLU A 69 -2.23 -10.49 10.22
C GLU A 69 -1.27 -10.39 9.03
N LEU A 70 -0.07 -9.85 9.23
CA LEU A 70 1.04 -9.86 8.27
C LEU A 70 1.69 -11.25 8.31
N ARG A 71 1.20 -12.19 7.48
CA ARG A 71 1.70 -13.58 7.48
C ARG A 71 3.06 -13.71 6.82
N GLU A 72 3.27 -12.94 5.76
CA GLU A 72 4.53 -12.84 5.05
C GLU A 72 4.64 -11.45 4.43
N VAL A 73 5.77 -10.78 4.63
CA VAL A 73 6.11 -9.51 3.98
C VAL A 73 7.61 -9.58 3.69
N ASP A 74 7.97 -9.65 2.43
CA ASP A 74 9.37 -9.73 1.98
C ASP A 74 9.53 -8.91 0.70
N PHE A 75 10.09 -7.70 0.82
CA PHE A 75 10.39 -6.80 -0.28
C PHE A 75 11.89 -6.60 -0.35
N LYS A 76 12.46 -6.73 -1.54
CA LYS A 76 13.89 -6.63 -1.81
C LYS A 76 14.13 -5.55 -2.84
N LEU A 77 15.17 -4.77 -2.61
CA LEU A 77 15.73 -3.85 -3.56
C LEU A 77 17.08 -4.42 -4.02
N ASP A 78 17.19 -4.68 -5.32
CA ASP A 78 18.40 -5.12 -5.98
C ASP A 78 18.74 -4.10 -7.06
N GLN A 79 19.81 -3.33 -6.83
CA GLN A 79 20.13 -2.13 -7.58
C GLN A 79 18.97 -1.12 -7.56
N ASP A 80 18.26 -0.95 -8.67
CA ASP A 80 17.08 -0.11 -8.82
C ASP A 80 15.76 -0.90 -8.83
N ARG A 81 15.82 -2.23 -8.86
CA ARG A 81 14.65 -3.10 -8.99
C ARG A 81 14.11 -3.55 -7.65
N VAL A 82 12.83 -3.37 -7.48
CA VAL A 82 12.09 -3.89 -6.33
C VAL A 82 11.29 -5.09 -6.75
N SER A 83 11.38 -6.14 -5.96
CA SER A 83 10.54 -7.33 -6.07
C SER A 83 10.14 -7.83 -4.69
N GLY A 84 9.01 -8.51 -4.60
CA GLY A 84 8.61 -9.06 -3.33
C GLY A 84 7.20 -9.60 -3.30
N LYS A 85 6.79 -10.00 -2.10
CA LYS A 85 5.45 -10.54 -1.85
C LYS A 85 4.94 -10.13 -0.49
N ALA A 86 3.62 -10.06 -0.38
CA ALA A 86 2.91 -9.89 0.87
C ALA A 86 1.75 -10.87 0.94
N LYS A 87 1.66 -11.62 2.06
CA LYS A 87 0.49 -12.43 2.40
C LYS A 87 -0.12 -11.90 3.67
N LEU A 88 -1.31 -11.37 3.54
CA LEU A 88 -2.05 -10.74 4.63
C LEU A 88 -3.35 -11.53 4.85
N SER A 89 -3.67 -11.82 6.10
CA SER A 89 -4.86 -12.59 6.43
C SER A 89 -5.33 -12.32 7.84
N THR A 90 -6.61 -12.03 7.99
CA THR A 90 -7.27 -12.09 9.30
C THR A 90 -7.17 -13.50 9.88
N GLU A 91 -7.41 -13.63 11.17
CA GLU A 91 -7.38 -14.93 11.86
C GLU A 91 -8.45 -15.89 11.32
N SER A 92 -9.63 -15.36 11.01
CA SER A 92 -10.74 -16.11 10.39
C SER A 92 -10.57 -16.39 8.90
N GLY A 93 -9.64 -15.70 8.21
CA GLY A 93 -9.49 -15.81 6.76
C GLY A 93 -10.65 -15.19 5.96
N ASP A 94 -11.50 -14.40 6.60
CA ASP A 94 -12.58 -13.68 5.95
C ASP A 94 -12.09 -12.50 5.12
N ARG A 95 -10.95 -11.90 5.49
CA ARG A 95 -10.25 -10.90 4.72
C ARG A 95 -8.81 -11.34 4.46
N THR A 96 -8.40 -11.34 3.19
CA THR A 96 -7.06 -11.75 2.77
C THR A 96 -6.55 -10.88 1.62
N PHE A 97 -5.24 -10.72 1.51
CA PHE A 97 -4.58 -10.18 0.34
C PHE A 97 -3.30 -10.97 0.07
N ASP A 98 -3.20 -11.59 -1.09
CA ASP A 98 -2.02 -12.31 -1.57
C ASP A 98 -1.46 -11.51 -2.76
N ALA A 99 -0.45 -10.69 -2.51
CA ALA A 99 0.08 -9.72 -3.46
C ALA A 99 1.53 -10.00 -3.82
N GLN A 100 1.85 -9.74 -5.11
CA GLN A 100 3.21 -9.59 -5.61
C GLN A 100 3.52 -8.10 -5.71
N LEU A 101 4.75 -7.71 -5.33
CA LEU A 101 5.27 -6.37 -5.46
C LEU A 101 6.38 -6.35 -6.52
N SER A 102 6.33 -5.37 -7.42
CA SER A 102 7.38 -5.15 -8.41
C SER A 102 7.47 -3.66 -8.77
N GLY A 103 8.65 -3.24 -9.24
CA GLY A 103 8.87 -1.87 -9.70
C GLY A 103 10.30 -1.41 -9.59
N THR A 104 10.50 -0.10 -9.48
CA THR A 104 11.82 0.53 -9.40
C THR A 104 11.89 1.59 -8.32
N VAL A 105 13.09 1.75 -7.75
CA VAL A 105 13.46 2.86 -6.87
C VAL A 105 14.80 3.39 -7.38
N GLU A 106 14.80 4.60 -7.91
CA GLU A 106 16.00 5.23 -8.43
C GLU A 106 16.52 6.31 -7.47
N THR A 107 17.83 6.49 -7.43
CA THR A 107 18.48 7.49 -6.57
C THR A 107 19.60 8.18 -7.36
N ASP A 108 19.91 9.44 -6.98
CA ASP A 108 21.08 10.16 -7.46
C ASP A 108 22.28 10.06 -6.51
N GLY A 109 22.18 9.19 -5.50
CA GLY A 109 23.18 9.01 -4.44
C GLY A 109 22.97 9.90 -3.20
N GLU A 110 22.10 10.90 -3.29
CA GLU A 110 21.74 11.78 -2.18
C GLU A 110 20.26 11.62 -1.79
N LYS A 111 19.40 11.40 -2.77
CA LYS A 111 17.96 11.28 -2.59
C LYS A 111 17.34 10.26 -3.54
N VAL A 112 16.15 9.80 -3.19
CA VAL A 112 15.29 9.03 -4.09
C VAL A 112 14.73 9.97 -5.14
N THR A 113 14.96 9.66 -6.41
CA THR A 113 14.53 10.45 -7.59
C THR A 113 13.33 9.85 -8.30
N SER A 114 13.12 8.52 -8.17
CA SER A 114 11.93 7.81 -8.62
C SER A 114 11.55 6.73 -7.61
N PHE A 115 10.26 6.49 -7.47
CA PHE A 115 9.70 5.41 -6.66
C PHE A 115 8.40 4.96 -7.32
N ASP A 116 8.49 3.92 -8.13
CA ASP A 116 7.38 3.42 -8.93
C ASP A 116 7.21 1.93 -8.67
N LEU A 117 6.27 1.59 -7.79
CA LEU A 117 5.99 0.22 -7.39
C LEU A 117 4.53 -0.13 -7.62
N VAL A 118 4.29 -1.35 -8.00
CA VAL A 118 2.95 -1.95 -8.08
C VAL A 118 2.90 -3.15 -7.15
N ALA A 119 1.91 -3.16 -6.25
CA ALA A 119 1.49 -4.34 -5.51
C ALA A 119 0.16 -4.82 -6.11
N GLN A 120 0.13 -6.03 -6.64
CA GLN A 120 -1.06 -6.58 -7.28
C GLN A 120 -1.30 -8.03 -6.88
N GLY A 121 -2.55 -8.42 -6.78
CA GLY A 121 -2.91 -9.77 -6.40
C GLY A 121 -4.38 -9.98 -6.10
N ASP A 122 -4.68 -11.08 -5.43
CA ASP A 122 -6.03 -11.47 -5.07
C ASP A 122 -6.41 -10.97 -3.68
N PHE A 123 -7.34 -10.02 -3.65
CA PHE A 123 -7.96 -9.54 -2.43
C PHE A 123 -9.28 -10.26 -2.16
N LYS A 124 -9.64 -10.44 -0.90
CA LYS A 124 -10.92 -11.00 -0.45
C LYS A 124 -11.40 -10.24 0.77
N GLY A 125 -12.69 -10.03 0.85
CA GLY A 125 -13.38 -9.54 2.03
C GLY A 125 -13.59 -8.04 2.06
N GLU A 126 -14.22 -7.59 3.13
CA GLU A 126 -14.58 -6.20 3.35
C GLU A 126 -14.37 -5.83 4.82
N GLY A 127 -14.37 -4.54 5.09
CA GLY A 127 -14.34 -4.00 6.43
C GLY A 127 -15.67 -3.36 6.83
N ARG A 128 -15.73 -2.87 8.05
CA ARG A 128 -16.95 -2.22 8.58
C ARG A 128 -17.43 -1.04 7.71
N TYR A 129 -16.50 -0.33 7.10
CA TYR A 129 -16.77 0.88 6.31
C TYR A 129 -16.45 0.71 4.81
N THR A 130 -16.16 -0.52 4.38
CA THR A 130 -16.00 -0.90 2.97
C THR A 130 -17.06 -1.93 2.64
N ARG A 131 -18.09 -1.54 1.90
CA ARG A 131 -19.24 -2.42 1.60
C ARG A 131 -19.22 -2.86 0.15
N ASP A 132 -20.03 -3.89 -0.12
CA ASP A 132 -20.28 -4.39 -1.47
C ASP A 132 -19.03 -4.94 -2.17
N ALA A 133 -18.15 -5.62 -1.39
CA ALA A 133 -17.05 -6.38 -1.96
C ALA A 133 -17.55 -7.45 -2.91
N PRO A 134 -16.85 -7.69 -4.03
CA PRO A 134 -17.10 -8.86 -4.84
C PRO A 134 -17.05 -10.13 -3.99
N LYS A 135 -17.97 -11.07 -4.26
CA LYS A 135 -17.96 -12.35 -3.57
C LYS A 135 -16.70 -13.14 -3.92
N GLY A 136 -16.00 -13.64 -2.90
CA GLY A 136 -14.78 -14.41 -3.08
C GLY A 136 -13.54 -13.52 -3.26
N LYS A 137 -12.58 -13.99 -4.05
CA LYS A 137 -11.37 -13.25 -4.39
C LYS A 137 -11.58 -12.38 -5.61
N PHE A 138 -10.99 -11.20 -5.62
CA PHE A 138 -11.01 -10.29 -6.76
C PHE A 138 -9.64 -9.61 -6.90
N PRO A 139 -9.24 -9.22 -8.12
CA PRO A 139 -7.97 -8.56 -8.33
C PRO A 139 -7.98 -7.16 -7.71
N LEU A 140 -6.89 -6.82 -7.01
CA LEU A 140 -6.60 -5.49 -6.48
C LEU A 140 -5.18 -5.12 -6.88
N ALA A 141 -5.00 -3.91 -7.38
CA ALA A 141 -3.70 -3.33 -7.65
C ALA A 141 -3.54 -2.01 -6.90
N ILE A 142 -2.35 -1.80 -6.34
CA ILE A 142 -1.99 -0.61 -5.58
C ILE A 142 -0.69 -0.08 -6.15
N LEU A 143 -0.74 1.15 -6.68
CA LEU A 143 0.41 1.83 -7.27
C LEU A 143 0.99 2.81 -6.27
N PHE A 144 2.30 2.76 -6.08
CA PHE A 144 3.05 3.73 -5.29
C PHE A 144 3.91 4.56 -6.24
N THR A 145 3.81 5.87 -6.14
CA THR A 145 4.63 6.80 -6.94
C THR A 145 5.25 7.87 -6.06
N LEU A 146 6.41 8.38 -6.46
CA LEU A 146 7.03 9.50 -5.78
C LEU A 146 6.17 10.77 -5.99
N ALA A 147 5.77 11.41 -4.90
CA ALA A 147 5.12 12.71 -4.95
C ALA A 147 6.17 13.81 -5.12
N ASP A 148 5.93 14.74 -6.02
CA ASP A 148 6.83 15.90 -6.25
C ASP A 148 6.52 17.10 -5.34
N GLY A 149 5.44 17.01 -4.56
CA GLY A 149 4.99 18.05 -3.62
C GLY A 149 4.28 19.23 -4.28
N SER A 150 4.01 19.19 -5.59
CA SER A 150 3.30 20.24 -6.32
C SER A 150 1.80 20.24 -6.04
N ASP A 151 1.23 19.05 -5.79
CA ASP A 151 -0.18 18.88 -5.44
C ASP A 151 -0.39 19.10 -3.92
N ILE A 152 -1.39 19.87 -3.56
CA ILE A 152 -1.79 20.04 -2.16
C ILE A 152 -2.18 18.71 -1.50
N ALA A 153 -2.67 17.76 -2.28
CA ALA A 153 -3.00 16.42 -1.80
C ALA A 153 -1.78 15.64 -1.30
N ASP A 154 -0.57 15.96 -1.76
CA ASP A 154 0.68 15.33 -1.28
C ASP A 154 0.98 15.65 0.19
N LYS A 155 0.37 16.73 0.71
CA LYS A 155 0.55 17.20 2.10
C LYS A 155 -0.50 16.62 3.05
N ILE A 156 -1.49 15.90 2.55
CA ILE A 156 -2.52 15.28 3.39
C ILE A 156 -1.89 14.11 4.16
N PRO A 157 -2.05 14.05 5.48
CA PRO A 157 -1.55 12.93 6.26
C PRO A 157 -2.16 11.59 5.80
N PRO A 158 -1.36 10.51 5.80
CA PRO A 158 -1.85 9.18 5.50
C PRO A 158 -3.07 8.80 6.34
N GLN A 159 -4.04 8.13 5.74
CA GLN A 159 -5.23 7.69 6.46
C GLN A 159 -4.89 6.87 7.71
N GLY A 160 -3.92 5.95 7.59
CA GLY A 160 -3.45 5.12 8.71
C GLY A 160 -2.73 5.88 9.84
N SER A 161 -2.34 7.15 9.62
CA SER A 161 -1.68 7.99 10.63
C SER A 161 -2.64 8.84 11.46
N ARG A 162 -3.93 8.91 11.08
CA ARG A 162 -4.92 9.77 11.74
C ARG A 162 -5.11 9.37 13.21
N GLY A 163 -4.76 10.28 14.10
CA GLY A 163 -4.82 10.05 15.55
C GLY A 163 -3.75 9.12 16.12
N TRP A 164 -2.85 8.58 15.28
CA TRP A 164 -1.82 7.63 15.73
C TRP A 164 -0.51 7.70 14.91
N LEU A 165 0.01 8.91 14.73
CA LEU A 165 1.20 9.17 13.92
C LEU A 165 2.42 8.36 14.37
N GLU A 166 2.66 8.28 15.68
CA GLU A 166 3.80 7.55 16.25
C GLU A 166 3.72 6.05 15.89
N GLY A 167 2.58 5.42 16.08
CA GLY A 167 2.38 4.01 15.71
C GLY A 167 2.37 3.76 14.19
N TYR A 168 2.07 4.78 13.39
CA TYR A 168 2.21 4.71 11.95
C TYR A 168 3.68 4.75 11.50
N LEU A 169 4.50 5.61 12.11
CA LEU A 169 5.91 5.77 11.73
C LEU A 169 6.80 4.68 12.32
N ASN A 170 6.48 4.14 13.50
CA ASN A 170 7.28 3.15 14.22
C ASN A 170 6.66 1.75 14.13
N VAL A 171 6.50 1.25 12.90
CA VAL A 171 6.02 -0.13 12.66
C VAL A 171 7.20 -1.09 12.71
N GLU A 172 7.22 -1.95 13.71
CA GLU A 172 8.16 -3.08 13.83
C GLU A 172 7.72 -4.31 13.03
#